data_dcea0b59dbe8356292355435cb9145dd
#
_entry.id   dcea0b59dbe8356292355435cb9145dd
#
_cell.length_a   1.000
_cell.length_b   1.000
_cell.length_c   1.000
_cell.angle_alpha   90.00
_cell.angle_beta   90.00
_cell.angle_gamma   90.00
#
_symmetry.space_group_name_H-M   'P 1'
#
loop_
_entity.id
_entity.type
_entity.pdbx_description
1 polymer ?
#
loop_
_entity_poly.entity_id
_entity_poly.type
_entity_poly.pdbx_seq_one_letter_code
_entity_poly.pdbx_strand_id
1 'polypeptide(L)'
;RRLRPEAIVEAKKELGFAYEWVATPVSKAKKDLLDRFPELTDAVGAETRDGLTLVRFGLFNLTKEIVTKNQFKHPIKIRFPADTMILSARFGEALKMERKSTAEPVVNESLVLIPAESMNPRSTLIYNLILRGNAVPDSVIGEIEGKGHIDRVH
;
A
#
# COMPACT_ATOMS: atom_id res chain seq x y z
N ARG A 1 10.17 1.97 10.37
CA ARG A 1 10.72 0.89 9.53
C ARG A 1 10.62 1.26 8.06
N ARG A 2 11.64 0.92 7.33
CA ARG A 2 11.71 1.20 5.89
C ARG A 2 11.38 -0.06 5.10
N LEU A 3 10.77 0.14 3.93
CA LEU A 3 10.62 -0.92 2.95
C LEU A 3 11.99 -1.20 2.32
N ARG A 4 12.29 -2.47 2.08
CA ARG A 4 13.61 -2.89 1.57
C ARG A 4 13.46 -3.73 0.30
N PRO A 5 13.34 -3.05 -0.86
CA PRO A 5 13.13 -3.76 -2.13
C PRO A 5 14.22 -4.77 -2.46
N GLU A 6 15.47 -4.51 -2.09
CA GLU A 6 16.57 -5.43 -2.39
C GLU A 6 16.38 -6.78 -1.68
N ALA A 7 16.01 -6.76 -0.42
CA ALA A 7 15.74 -7.99 0.33
C ALA A 7 14.52 -8.72 -0.22
N ILE A 8 13.51 -7.96 -0.67
CA ILE A 8 12.30 -8.54 -1.26
C ILE A 8 12.65 -9.24 -2.58
N VAL A 9 13.48 -8.61 -3.41
CA VAL A 9 13.92 -9.20 -4.68
C VAL A 9 14.64 -10.53 -4.43
N GLU A 10 15.53 -10.58 -3.43
CA GLU A 10 16.21 -11.83 -3.09
C GLU A 10 15.22 -12.91 -2.65
N ALA A 11 14.27 -12.55 -1.79
CA ALA A 11 13.33 -13.51 -1.23
C ALA A 11 12.25 -13.96 -2.21
N LYS A 12 11.83 -13.07 -3.13
CA LYS A 12 10.63 -13.28 -3.93
C LYS A 12 10.86 -13.19 -5.44
N LYS A 13 12.10 -13.34 -5.90
CA LYS A 13 12.45 -13.12 -7.31
C LYS A 13 11.66 -13.96 -8.30
N GLU A 14 11.09 -15.07 -7.86
CA GLU A 14 10.33 -15.97 -8.73
C GLU A 14 8.82 -15.71 -8.70
N LEU A 15 8.34 -14.82 -7.84
CA LEU A 15 6.91 -14.64 -7.61
C LEU A 15 6.26 -13.53 -8.42
N GLY A 16 7.02 -12.71 -9.11
CA GLY A 16 6.48 -11.67 -9.98
C GLY A 16 6.07 -10.42 -9.22
N PHE A 17 4.93 -10.44 -8.53
CA PHE A 17 4.46 -9.29 -7.74
C PHE A 17 4.38 -9.65 -6.28
N ALA A 18 4.70 -8.66 -5.44
CA ALA A 18 4.63 -8.82 -3.99
C ALA A 18 4.19 -7.52 -3.34
N TYR A 19 3.72 -7.60 -2.09
CA TYR A 19 3.40 -6.41 -1.32
C TYR A 19 4.02 -6.48 0.07
N GLU A 20 4.22 -5.32 0.66
CA GLU A 20 4.66 -5.20 2.05
C GLU A 20 3.68 -4.31 2.80
N TRP A 21 3.42 -4.68 4.05
CA TRP A 21 2.50 -3.98 4.93
C TRP A 21 3.25 -3.55 6.17
N VAL A 22 3.44 -2.24 6.35
CA VAL A 22 4.15 -1.71 7.51
C VAL A 22 3.19 -0.82 8.28
N ALA A 23 2.80 -1.26 9.47
CA ALA A 23 1.86 -0.55 10.33
C ALA A 23 2.58 0.00 11.55
N THR A 24 2.36 1.28 11.85
CA THR A 24 2.97 1.96 12.98
C THR A 24 1.91 2.76 13.72
N PRO A 25 1.66 2.47 15.01
CA PRO A 25 0.76 3.32 15.80
C PRO A 25 1.27 4.76 15.82
N VAL A 26 0.36 5.71 15.72
CA VAL A 26 0.72 7.13 15.73
C VAL A 26 1.56 7.48 16.96
N SER A 27 1.22 6.90 18.11
CA SER A 27 1.96 7.15 19.35
C SER A 27 3.43 6.74 19.31
N LYS A 28 3.79 5.86 18.36
CA LYS A 28 5.16 5.37 18.19
C LYS A 28 5.83 5.90 16.92
N ALA A 29 5.12 6.71 16.14
CA ALA A 29 5.65 7.22 14.89
C ALA A 29 6.66 8.34 15.15
N LYS A 30 7.80 8.26 14.48
CA LYS A 30 8.82 9.30 14.53
C LYS A 30 8.52 10.37 13.48
N LYS A 31 9.20 11.51 13.61
CA LYS A 31 8.95 12.66 12.75
C LYS A 31 9.07 12.34 11.27
N ASP A 32 10.07 11.57 10.88
CA ASP A 32 10.28 11.25 9.46
C ASP A 32 9.11 10.44 8.88
N LEU A 33 8.51 9.56 9.68
CA LEU A 33 7.32 8.85 9.24
C LEU A 33 6.12 9.78 9.21
N LEU A 34 5.93 10.60 10.23
CA LEU A 34 4.81 11.55 10.28
C LEU A 34 4.84 12.52 9.09
N ASP A 35 6.05 12.94 8.68
CA ASP A 35 6.20 13.83 7.54
C ASP A 35 5.73 13.20 6.22
N ARG A 36 5.65 11.88 6.15
CA ARG A 36 5.13 11.18 4.97
C ARG A 36 3.61 11.07 4.96
N PHE A 37 2.94 11.56 6.01
CA PHE A 37 1.49 11.51 6.14
C PHE A 37 0.90 12.92 6.32
N PRO A 38 1.05 13.80 5.31
CA PRO A 38 0.48 15.15 5.44
C PRO A 38 -1.04 15.13 5.62
N GLU A 39 -1.70 14.09 5.10
CA GLU A 39 -3.14 13.91 5.25
C GLU A 39 -3.58 13.67 6.69
N LEU A 40 -2.65 13.40 7.59
CA LEU A 40 -2.98 13.20 9.01
C LEU A 40 -3.60 14.47 9.62
N THR A 41 -3.11 15.63 9.23
CA THR A 41 -3.65 16.90 9.70
C THR A 41 -5.06 17.13 9.17
N ASP A 42 -5.31 16.73 7.93
CA ASP A 42 -6.62 16.92 7.28
C ASP A 42 -7.64 15.89 7.71
N ALA A 43 -7.17 14.66 8.00
CA ALA A 43 -8.07 13.55 8.30
C ALA A 43 -8.64 13.62 9.72
N VAL A 44 -7.85 14.10 10.69
CA VAL A 44 -8.25 14.12 12.10
C VAL A 44 -7.67 15.33 12.81
N GLY A 45 -8.39 15.82 13.81
CA GLY A 45 -7.87 16.83 14.73
C GLY A 45 -6.86 16.19 15.70
N ALA A 46 -6.08 17.06 16.35
CA ALA A 46 -5.02 16.60 17.25
C ALA A 46 -5.56 15.72 18.39
N GLU A 47 -6.72 16.06 18.92
CA GLU A 47 -7.33 15.34 20.04
C GLU A 47 -7.85 13.97 19.69
N THR A 48 -7.95 13.64 18.39
CA THR A 48 -8.47 12.34 17.96
C THR A 48 -7.39 11.42 17.36
N ARG A 49 -6.13 11.77 17.52
CA ARG A 49 -5.02 10.95 16.99
C ARG A 49 -4.78 9.67 17.76
N ASP A 50 -5.19 9.62 19.02
CA ASP A 50 -5.02 8.43 19.83
C ASP A 50 -5.76 7.25 19.20
N GLY A 51 -5.10 6.11 19.15
CA GLY A 51 -5.68 4.91 18.57
C GLY A 51 -5.55 4.81 17.06
N LEU A 52 -4.90 5.77 16.42
CA LEU A 52 -4.66 5.72 14.99
C LEU A 52 -3.40 4.92 14.67
N THR A 53 -3.43 4.24 13.53
CA THR A 53 -2.29 3.51 12.98
C THR A 53 -2.00 4.04 11.58
N LEU A 54 -0.74 4.34 11.33
CA LEU A 54 -0.26 4.73 10.02
C LEU A 54 0.24 3.48 9.30
N VAL A 55 -0.21 3.28 8.07
CA VAL A 55 0.18 2.11 7.28
C VAL A 55 0.82 2.57 5.98
N ARG A 56 1.95 1.96 5.65
CA ARG A 56 2.54 2.08 4.32
C ARG A 56 2.39 0.73 3.63
N PHE A 57 1.63 0.73 2.55
CA PHE A 57 1.41 -0.44 1.72
C PHE A 57 2.28 -0.29 0.47
N GLY A 58 3.28 -1.16 0.35
CA GLY A 58 4.17 -1.17 -0.81
C GLY A 58 3.80 -2.27 -1.78
N LEU A 59 3.68 -1.93 -3.06
CA LEU A 59 3.43 -2.89 -4.13
C LEU A 59 4.68 -2.94 -5.02
N PHE A 60 5.21 -4.14 -5.26
CA PHE A 60 6.49 -4.34 -5.94
C PHE A 60 6.30 -5.14 -7.22
N ASN A 61 6.81 -4.60 -8.33
CA ASN A 61 6.97 -5.39 -9.55
C ASN A 61 8.37 -6.01 -9.52
N LEU A 62 8.46 -7.29 -9.17
CA LEU A 62 9.74 -8.00 -9.08
C LEU A 62 10.13 -8.67 -10.40
N THR A 63 9.33 -8.49 -11.44
CA THR A 63 9.63 -9.09 -12.74
C THR A 63 10.62 -8.23 -13.51
N LYS A 64 11.15 -8.79 -14.59
CA LYS A 64 12.04 -8.09 -15.51
C LYS A 64 11.28 -7.36 -16.62
N GLU A 65 9.95 -7.35 -16.55
CA GLU A 65 9.11 -6.81 -17.60
C GLU A 65 8.25 -5.67 -17.08
N ILE A 66 7.88 -4.76 -17.97
CA ILE A 66 6.86 -3.77 -17.68
C ILE A 66 5.53 -4.51 -17.55
N VAL A 67 4.77 -4.21 -16.51
CA VAL A 67 3.40 -4.68 -16.37
C VAL A 67 2.49 -3.48 -16.59
N THR A 68 1.57 -3.62 -17.54
CA THR A 68 0.63 -2.55 -17.85
C THR A 68 -0.60 -2.65 -16.96
N LYS A 69 -1.28 -1.52 -16.77
CA LYS A 69 -2.49 -1.53 -15.94
C LYS A 69 -3.56 -2.47 -16.47
N ASN A 70 -3.60 -2.72 -17.78
CA ASN A 70 -4.58 -3.63 -18.37
C ASN A 70 -4.38 -5.09 -17.99
N GLN A 71 -3.20 -5.45 -17.49
CA GLN A 71 -2.93 -6.80 -17.02
C GLN A 71 -3.50 -7.07 -15.63
N PHE A 72 -3.83 -6.02 -14.88
CA PHE A 72 -4.52 -6.20 -13.59
C PHE A 72 -5.97 -6.60 -13.88
N LYS A 73 -6.38 -7.75 -13.36
CA LYS A 73 -7.73 -8.26 -13.60
C LYS A 73 -8.80 -7.44 -12.88
N HIS A 74 -8.39 -6.77 -11.81
CA HIS A 74 -9.25 -5.87 -11.02
C HIS A 74 -8.34 -4.97 -10.18
N PRO A 75 -8.85 -3.89 -9.60
CA PRO A 75 -8.10 -3.14 -8.60
C PRO A 75 -7.68 -4.04 -7.45
N ILE A 76 -6.54 -3.75 -6.84
CA ILE A 76 -6.12 -4.51 -5.67
C ILE A 76 -7.10 -4.20 -4.53
N LYS A 77 -7.59 -5.25 -3.88
CA LYS A 77 -8.61 -5.14 -2.83
C LYS A 77 -7.97 -5.42 -1.48
N ILE A 78 -8.01 -4.44 -0.59
CA ILE A 78 -7.56 -4.60 0.79
C ILE A 78 -8.79 -4.56 1.67
N ARG A 79 -9.13 -5.70 2.28
CA ARG A 79 -10.32 -5.83 3.12
C ARG A 79 -9.92 -5.89 4.58
N PHE A 80 -10.56 -5.06 5.38
CA PHE A 80 -10.33 -5.00 6.83
C PHE A 80 -11.51 -5.59 7.58
N PRO A 81 -11.32 -5.96 8.86
CA PRO A 81 -12.44 -6.32 9.72
C PRO A 81 -13.47 -5.20 9.76
N ALA A 82 -14.72 -5.57 10.01
CA ALA A 82 -15.85 -4.62 9.97
C ALA A 82 -15.71 -3.48 10.99
N ASP A 83 -14.96 -3.70 12.08
CA ASP A 83 -14.76 -2.69 13.12
C ASP A 83 -13.57 -1.75 12.83
N THR A 84 -12.86 -1.95 11.74
CA THR A 84 -11.79 -1.05 11.34
C THR A 84 -12.37 0.17 10.63
N MET A 85 -11.94 1.36 11.04
CA MET A 85 -12.32 2.60 10.38
C MET A 85 -11.17 3.07 9.52
N ILE A 86 -11.41 3.27 8.23
CA ILE A 86 -10.42 3.78 7.29
C ILE A 86 -10.63 5.29 7.19
N LEU A 87 -9.69 6.06 7.71
CA LEU A 87 -9.80 7.52 7.73
C LEU A 87 -9.22 8.16 6.48
N SER A 88 -8.21 7.53 5.88
CA SER A 88 -7.57 8.04 4.68
C SER A 88 -6.87 6.92 3.96
N ALA A 89 -6.85 6.97 2.64
CA ALA A 89 -6.04 6.09 1.81
C ALA A 89 -5.59 6.91 0.60
N ARG A 90 -4.28 7.11 0.49
CA ARG A 90 -3.71 8.00 -0.53
C ARG A 90 -2.45 7.40 -1.13
N PHE A 91 -2.18 7.78 -2.37
CA PHE A 91 -0.89 7.52 -2.97
C PHE A 91 0.19 8.27 -2.20
N GLY A 92 1.30 7.57 -1.89
CA GLY A 92 2.44 8.17 -1.20
C GLY A 92 3.58 8.50 -2.15
N GLU A 93 4.23 7.47 -2.70
CA GLU A 93 5.37 7.71 -3.59
C GLU A 93 5.59 6.54 -4.54
N ALA A 94 6.31 6.80 -5.62
CA ALA A 94 6.75 5.78 -6.57
C ALA A 94 8.28 5.74 -6.57
N LEU A 95 8.83 4.54 -6.58
CA LEU A 95 10.29 4.32 -6.62
C LEU A 95 10.64 3.62 -7.93
N LYS A 96 11.70 4.11 -8.58
CA LYS A 96 12.24 3.56 -9.84
C LYS A 96 11.24 3.63 -11.00
N MET A 97 10.35 4.61 -10.97
CA MET A 97 9.43 4.90 -12.06
C MET A 97 8.89 6.31 -11.89
N GLU A 98 8.52 6.94 -13.00
CA GLU A 98 7.77 8.17 -12.96
C GLU A 98 6.29 7.85 -12.86
N ARG A 99 5.58 8.63 -12.06
CA ARG A 99 4.14 8.52 -11.98
C ARG A 99 3.50 9.75 -12.58
N LYS A 100 2.86 9.56 -13.73
CA LYS A 100 2.18 10.64 -14.46
C LYS A 100 0.71 10.75 -14.09
N SER A 101 0.13 9.68 -13.58
CA SER A 101 -1.26 9.63 -13.15
C SER A 101 -1.33 9.68 -11.64
N THR A 102 -2.35 10.35 -11.13
CA THR A 102 -2.57 10.46 -9.69
C THR A 102 -3.86 9.77 -9.27
N ALA A 103 -4.14 8.61 -9.88
CA ALA A 103 -5.31 7.83 -9.47
C ALA A 103 -5.16 7.43 -8.00
N GLU A 104 -6.08 7.90 -7.17
CA GLU A 104 -6.04 7.66 -5.73
C GLU A 104 -6.83 6.40 -5.37
N PRO A 105 -6.48 5.74 -4.27
CA PRO A 105 -7.28 4.65 -3.75
C PRO A 105 -8.71 5.09 -3.46
N VAL A 106 -9.63 4.14 -3.56
CA VAL A 106 -11.05 4.36 -3.23
C VAL A 106 -11.38 3.61 -1.95
N VAL A 107 -11.99 4.29 -1.00
CA VAL A 107 -12.41 3.69 0.26
C VAL A 107 -13.92 3.46 0.21
N ASN A 108 -14.33 2.23 0.52
CA ASN A 108 -15.73 1.85 0.59
C ASN A 108 -15.91 1.01 1.85
N GLU A 109 -16.42 1.63 2.92
CA GLU A 109 -16.57 1.00 4.23
C GLU A 109 -15.23 0.44 4.73
N SER A 110 -15.10 -0.88 4.87
CA SER A 110 -13.88 -1.54 5.34
C SER A 110 -13.02 -2.08 4.19
N LEU A 111 -13.24 -1.59 2.97
CA LEU A 111 -12.54 -2.02 1.77
C LEU A 111 -11.77 -0.85 1.17
N VAL A 112 -10.51 -1.08 0.84
CA VAL A 112 -9.69 -0.13 0.07
C VAL A 112 -9.41 -0.75 -1.29
N LEU A 113 -9.70 0.00 -2.35
CA LEU A 113 -9.41 -0.40 -3.72
C LEU A 113 -8.21 0.41 -4.21
N ILE A 114 -7.13 -0.27 -4.57
CA ILE A 114 -5.94 0.35 -5.15
C ILE A 114 -6.07 0.26 -6.67
N PRO A 115 -6.13 1.40 -7.38
CA PRO A 115 -6.28 1.36 -8.84
C PRO A 115 -5.09 0.69 -9.50
N ALA A 116 -5.36 -0.02 -10.58
CA ALA A 116 -4.31 -0.60 -11.40
C ALA A 116 -3.44 0.51 -12.01
N GLU A 117 -2.13 0.29 -11.98
CA GLU A 117 -1.16 1.20 -12.56
C GLU A 117 -0.12 0.41 -13.33
N SER A 118 0.37 0.98 -14.42
CA SER A 118 1.50 0.37 -15.11
C SER A 118 2.76 0.52 -14.26
N MET A 119 3.56 -0.53 -14.18
CA MET A 119 4.75 -0.56 -13.34
C MET A 119 5.96 -1.05 -14.11
N ASN A 120 7.03 -0.28 -14.03
CA ASN A 120 8.32 -0.66 -14.61
C ASN A 120 8.91 -1.86 -13.87
N PRO A 121 9.85 -2.60 -14.49
CA PRO A 121 10.58 -3.63 -13.77
C PRO A 121 11.24 -3.06 -12.53
N ARG A 122 11.16 -3.80 -11.44
CA ARG A 122 11.80 -3.44 -10.17
C ARG A 122 11.30 -2.15 -9.54
N SER A 123 10.13 -1.67 -9.98
CA SER A 123 9.53 -0.46 -9.43
C SER A 123 8.66 -0.75 -8.21
N THR A 124 8.36 0.29 -7.45
CA THR A 124 7.53 0.19 -6.26
C THR A 124 6.54 1.34 -6.24
N LEU A 125 5.30 1.04 -5.87
CA LEU A 125 4.28 2.03 -5.55
C LEU A 125 3.97 1.92 -4.06
N ILE A 126 3.96 3.05 -3.37
CA ILE A 126 3.69 3.07 -1.93
C ILE A 126 2.45 3.91 -1.69
N TYR A 127 1.51 3.37 -0.93
CA TYR A 127 0.26 4.01 -0.54
C TYR A 127 0.23 4.18 0.96
N ASN A 128 -0.31 5.30 1.41
CA ASN A 128 -0.42 5.66 2.83
C ASN A 128 -1.86 5.51 3.28
N LEU A 129 -2.07 4.75 4.34
CA LEU A 129 -3.39 4.58 4.93
C LEU A 129 -3.36 5.04 6.38
N ILE A 130 -4.46 5.62 6.83
CA ILE A 130 -4.65 5.98 8.23
C ILE A 130 -5.88 5.23 8.71
N LEU A 131 -5.70 4.40 9.72
CA LEU A 131 -6.72 3.50 10.23
C LEU A 131 -6.97 3.73 11.72
N ARG A 132 -8.20 3.49 12.15
CA ARG A 132 -8.56 3.38 13.56
C ARG A 132 -9.06 1.97 13.80
N GLY A 133 -8.61 1.35 14.88
CA GLY A 133 -8.98 -0.01 15.22
C GLY A 133 -7.96 -1.02 14.70
N ASN A 134 -8.42 -2.18 14.29
CA ASN A 134 -7.53 -3.25 13.84
C ASN A 134 -6.89 -2.88 12.51
N ALA A 135 -5.56 -2.79 12.49
CA ALA A 135 -4.79 -2.41 11.30
C ALA A 135 -4.27 -3.62 10.52
N VAL A 136 -4.72 -4.82 10.86
CA VAL A 136 -4.34 -6.03 10.13
C VAL A 136 -5.45 -6.34 9.13
N PRO A 137 -5.18 -6.35 7.82
CA PRO A 137 -6.23 -6.66 6.85
C PRO A 137 -6.62 -8.14 6.93
N ASP A 138 -7.88 -8.43 6.65
CA ASP A 138 -8.36 -9.81 6.51
C ASP A 138 -7.81 -10.43 5.23
N SER A 139 -7.69 -9.64 4.17
CA SER A 139 -7.18 -10.11 2.90
C SER A 139 -6.63 -8.97 2.06
N VAL A 140 -5.63 -9.29 1.25
CA VAL A 140 -5.11 -8.41 0.20
C VAL A 140 -5.13 -9.24 -1.07
N ILE A 141 -5.98 -8.85 -2.03
CA ILE A 141 -6.23 -9.63 -3.22
C ILE A 141 -5.88 -8.81 -4.45
N GLY A 142 -4.99 -9.35 -5.25
CA GLY A 142 -4.64 -8.79 -6.55
C GLY A 142 -4.23 -9.91 -7.48
N GLU A 143 -4.60 -9.80 -8.75
CA GLU A 143 -4.25 -10.79 -9.75
C GLU A 143 -3.83 -10.08 -11.02
N ILE A 144 -2.70 -10.50 -11.56
CA ILE A 144 -2.09 -9.89 -12.73
C ILE A 144 -1.97 -10.95 -13.82
N GLU A 145 -2.53 -10.68 -14.98
CA GLU A 145 -2.54 -11.60 -16.09
C GLU A 145 -1.11 -12.02 -16.45
N GLY A 146 -0.88 -13.33 -16.52
CA GLY A 146 0.42 -13.89 -16.80
C GLY A 146 1.39 -13.93 -15.63
N LYS A 147 1.04 -13.34 -14.49
CA LYS A 147 1.93 -13.25 -13.32
C LYS A 147 1.31 -13.87 -12.06
N GLY A 148 0.01 -14.15 -12.06
CA GLY A 148 -0.69 -14.75 -10.93
C GLY A 148 -1.08 -13.75 -9.86
N HIS A 149 -1.26 -14.24 -8.64
CA HIS A 149 -1.66 -13.43 -7.51
C HIS A 149 -0.48 -12.70 -6.89
N ILE A 150 -0.76 -11.53 -6.31
CA ILE A 150 0.26 -10.83 -5.51
C ILE A 150 0.42 -11.56 -4.18
N ASP A 151 1.62 -11.54 -3.64
CA ASP A 151 1.97 -12.30 -2.45
C ASP A 151 2.62 -11.40 -1.41
N ARG A 152 2.40 -11.72 -0.13
CA ARG A 152 2.96 -10.91 0.93
C ARG A 152 4.42 -11.27 1.17
N VAL A 153 5.24 -10.24 1.38
CA VAL A 153 6.63 -10.42 1.81
C VAL A 153 6.66 -10.68 3.30
N HIS A 154 7.40 -11.69 3.71
CA HIS A 154 7.58 -12.06 5.11
C HIS A 154 8.97 -11.72 5.61
#